data_001433e1f187898c053003e3b74f3c9f
#
_entry.id   001433e1f187898c053003e3b74f3c9f
#
_cell.length_a   1.000
_cell.length_b   1.000
_cell.length_c   1.000
_cell.angle_alpha   90.00
_cell.angle_beta   90.00
_cell.angle_gamma   90.00
#
_symmetry.space_group_name_H-M   'P 1'
#
loop_
_entity.id
_entity.type
_entity.pdbx_description
1 polymer ?
#
loop_
_entity_poly.entity_id
_entity_poly.type
_entity_poly.pdbx_seq_one_letter_code
_entity_poly.pdbx_strand_id
1 'polypeptide(L)'
;MTNDVLLIQQTTITWTSAGGDEVLTLTSLADGNGRAGDEHDFGAAFPARARLELVVDPNAAPTAGKTFDVYWSSSDDGTNYDGECTGSDAAYNSEDDMKRLQYVGSLAASNDTDPQRASWVFFLPARYGLPVVSNQSGQALTATGTDQVVTVTPLVDQIQ
;
A
#
# COMPACT_ATOMS: atom_id res chain seq x y z
N MET A 1 15.24 -4.16 37.33
CA MET A 1 15.35 -3.56 35.98
C MET A 1 14.03 -3.84 35.28
N THR A 2 13.29 -2.81 34.94
CA THR A 2 12.08 -2.93 34.10
C THR A 2 12.59 -3.04 32.68
N ASN A 3 12.34 -4.18 32.00
CA ASN A 3 12.59 -4.29 30.58
C ASN A 3 11.44 -3.60 29.84
N ASP A 4 11.66 -2.38 29.43
CA ASP A 4 10.68 -1.66 28.62
C ASP A 4 10.84 -2.10 27.16
N VAL A 5 9.71 -2.47 26.55
CA VAL A 5 9.67 -2.76 25.11
C VAL A 5 9.26 -1.47 24.39
N LEU A 6 10.17 -0.93 23.60
CA LEU A 6 9.91 0.24 22.79
C LEU A 6 9.64 -0.16 21.34
N LEU A 7 8.67 0.49 20.73
CA LEU A 7 8.39 0.35 19.30
C LEU A 7 9.22 1.39 18.53
N ILE A 8 10.16 0.92 17.71
CA ILE A 8 11.03 1.76 16.91
C ILE A 8 10.61 1.71 15.45
N GLN A 9 10.48 2.89 14.86
CA GLN A 9 10.27 3.05 13.42
C GLN A 9 11.61 2.91 12.69
N GLN A 10 11.61 2.10 11.64
CA GLN A 10 12.73 1.97 10.71
C GLN A 10 12.60 2.95 9.55
N THR A 11 13.53 2.91 8.61
CA THR A 11 13.45 3.71 7.38
C THR A 11 12.15 3.43 6.64
N THR A 12 11.44 4.50 6.29
CA THR A 12 10.21 4.41 5.50
C THR A 12 10.55 4.07 4.05
N ILE A 13 9.84 3.13 3.49
CA ILE A 13 9.89 2.76 2.07
C ILE A 13 8.73 3.47 1.36
N THR A 14 9.01 4.05 0.20
CA THR A 14 8.07 4.86 -0.57
C THR A 14 7.79 4.24 -1.92
N TRP A 15 6.52 3.98 -2.21
CA TRP A 15 6.01 3.60 -3.52
C TRP A 15 5.33 4.80 -4.18
N THR A 16 5.79 5.15 -5.37
CA THR A 16 5.22 6.23 -6.18
C THR A 16 5.45 5.96 -7.67
N SER A 17 4.79 6.71 -8.55
CA SER A 17 4.96 6.57 -10.00
C SER A 17 6.34 6.99 -10.52
N ALA A 18 7.08 7.83 -9.76
CA ALA A 18 8.45 8.24 -10.09
C ALA A 18 9.17 8.81 -8.87
N GLY A 19 10.43 8.42 -8.66
CA GLY A 19 11.30 8.99 -7.64
C GLY A 19 11.13 8.44 -6.22
N GLY A 20 10.39 7.34 -6.03
CA GLY A 20 10.30 6.58 -4.79
C GLY A 20 11.42 5.54 -4.67
N ASP A 21 11.39 4.76 -3.58
CA ASP A 21 12.25 3.58 -3.43
C ASP A 21 11.79 2.47 -4.36
N GLU A 22 10.46 2.34 -4.52
CA GLU A 22 9.79 1.35 -5.38
C GLU A 22 8.73 2.03 -6.25
N VAL A 23 8.29 1.37 -7.32
CA VAL A 23 7.29 1.91 -8.24
C VAL A 23 5.89 1.41 -7.89
N LEU A 24 4.93 2.33 -7.88
CA LEU A 24 3.49 2.07 -7.89
C LEU A 24 2.79 3.17 -8.70
N THR A 25 2.35 2.85 -9.90
CA THR A 25 1.74 3.81 -10.81
C THR A 25 0.25 3.97 -10.53
N LEU A 26 -0.10 4.89 -9.65
CA LEU A 26 -1.50 5.24 -9.36
C LEU A 26 -2.04 6.37 -10.26
N THR A 27 -1.19 6.99 -11.07
CA THR A 27 -1.59 8.07 -12.00
C THR A 27 -2.70 7.61 -12.93
N SER A 28 -3.78 8.40 -12.97
CA SER A 28 -4.96 8.12 -13.79
C SER A 28 -5.63 6.76 -13.52
N LEU A 29 -5.40 6.16 -12.34
CA LEU A 29 -6.07 4.90 -11.98
C LEU A 29 -7.58 5.11 -11.97
N ALA A 30 -8.27 4.48 -12.91
CA ALA A 30 -9.72 4.63 -13.07
C ALA A 30 -10.50 3.97 -11.93
N ASP A 31 -11.75 4.43 -11.72
CA ASP A 31 -12.70 3.77 -10.82
C ASP A 31 -12.92 2.31 -11.24
N GLY A 32 -13.03 1.42 -10.27
CA GLY A 32 -13.18 -0.02 -10.47
C GLY A 32 -11.89 -0.76 -10.80
N ASN A 33 -10.75 -0.06 -10.91
CA ASN A 33 -9.46 -0.67 -11.23
C ASN A 33 -8.54 -0.74 -10.02
N GLY A 34 -7.60 -1.68 -10.06
CA GLY A 34 -6.52 -1.83 -9.08
C GLY A 34 -5.14 -1.79 -9.72
N ARG A 35 -4.14 -1.55 -8.88
CA ARG A 35 -2.72 -1.53 -9.24
C ARG A 35 -1.91 -2.21 -8.15
N ALA A 36 -1.04 -3.14 -8.54
CA ALA A 36 0.02 -3.71 -7.72
C ALA A 36 1.31 -2.92 -7.92
N GLY A 37 2.07 -2.69 -6.86
CA GLY A 37 3.37 -2.04 -6.94
C GLY A 37 4.51 -3.02 -7.19
N ASP A 38 5.73 -2.48 -7.31
CA ASP A 38 6.96 -3.28 -7.28
C ASP A 38 7.16 -3.89 -5.89
N GLU A 39 7.86 -5.02 -5.85
CA GLU A 39 8.23 -5.68 -4.60
C GLU A 39 9.28 -4.90 -3.84
N HIS A 40 9.25 -5.03 -2.51
CA HIS A 40 10.33 -4.62 -1.62
C HIS A 40 10.86 -5.80 -0.82
N ASP A 41 12.19 -5.93 -0.72
CA ASP A 41 12.88 -6.91 0.13
C ASP A 41 13.18 -6.29 1.49
N PHE A 42 12.43 -6.68 2.52
CA PHE A 42 12.65 -6.24 3.91
C PHE A 42 13.85 -6.91 4.60
N GLY A 43 14.56 -7.78 3.88
CA GLY A 43 15.72 -8.50 4.38
C GLY A 43 15.36 -9.75 5.21
N ALA A 44 16.37 -10.52 5.55
CA ALA A 44 16.18 -11.80 6.25
C ALA A 44 15.63 -11.64 7.69
N ALA A 45 15.83 -10.49 8.31
CA ALA A 45 15.33 -10.15 9.64
C ALA A 45 14.21 -9.10 9.54
N PHE A 46 13.23 -9.36 8.67
CA PHE A 46 12.13 -8.44 8.45
C PHE A 46 11.28 -8.24 9.72
N PRO A 47 10.73 -7.04 9.93
CA PRO A 47 9.89 -6.73 11.09
C PRO A 47 8.54 -7.42 10.96
N ALA A 48 7.95 -7.83 12.09
CA ALA A 48 6.65 -8.48 12.09
C ALA A 48 5.48 -7.51 11.80
N ARG A 49 5.72 -6.20 11.91
CA ARG A 49 4.68 -5.18 11.77
C ARG A 49 5.19 -3.98 11.01
N ALA A 50 4.30 -3.31 10.30
CA ALA A 50 4.58 -2.02 9.67
C ALA A 50 3.36 -1.09 9.76
N ARG A 51 3.62 0.22 9.63
CA ARG A 51 2.60 1.22 9.37
C ARG A 51 2.58 1.50 7.87
N LEU A 52 1.43 1.34 7.24
CA LEU A 52 1.19 1.77 5.87
C LEU A 52 0.41 3.09 5.90
N GLU A 53 0.79 4.04 5.06
CA GLU A 53 0.02 5.24 4.76
C GLU A 53 -0.24 5.31 3.26
N LEU A 54 -1.50 5.55 2.90
CA LEU A 54 -1.95 5.82 1.55
C LEU A 54 -2.27 7.30 1.43
N VAL A 55 -1.75 7.95 0.40
CA VAL A 55 -2.17 9.27 -0.07
C VAL A 55 -2.64 9.13 -1.51
N VAL A 56 -3.83 9.62 -1.80
CA VAL A 56 -4.44 9.64 -3.14
C VAL A 56 -5.01 11.01 -3.45
N ASP A 57 -4.93 11.40 -4.71
CA ASP A 57 -5.43 12.66 -5.21
C ASP A 57 -6.46 12.41 -6.32
N PRO A 58 -7.77 12.51 -6.02
CA PRO A 58 -8.83 12.30 -7.01
C PRO A 58 -8.87 13.44 -8.05
N ASN A 59 -9.07 13.10 -9.32
CA ASN A 59 -9.19 14.06 -10.41
C ASN A 59 -10.46 14.94 -10.32
N ALA A 60 -11.48 14.44 -9.62
CA ALA A 60 -12.72 15.15 -9.33
C ALA A 60 -13.28 14.64 -8.01
N ALA A 61 -14.24 15.35 -7.43
CA ALA A 61 -14.87 14.98 -6.17
C ALA A 61 -15.37 13.53 -6.20
N PRO A 62 -14.85 12.63 -5.36
CA PRO A 62 -15.31 11.25 -5.26
C PRO A 62 -16.76 11.15 -4.82
N THR A 63 -17.36 10.00 -5.03
CA THR A 63 -18.70 9.70 -4.49
C THR A 63 -18.59 9.40 -2.99
N ALA A 64 -19.26 10.18 -2.15
CA ALA A 64 -19.26 9.98 -0.70
C ALA A 64 -19.67 8.55 -0.33
N GLY A 65 -18.92 7.93 0.60
CA GLY A 65 -19.14 6.56 1.06
C GLY A 65 -18.53 5.47 0.17
N LYS A 66 -17.90 5.84 -0.93
CA LYS A 66 -17.01 4.98 -1.71
C LYS A 66 -15.64 4.91 -1.06
N THR A 67 -14.73 4.04 -1.55
CA THR A 67 -13.47 3.74 -0.90
C THR A 67 -12.29 3.69 -1.86
N PHE A 68 -11.10 3.88 -1.29
CA PHE A 68 -9.84 3.38 -1.84
C PHE A 68 -9.38 2.26 -0.92
N ASP A 69 -9.28 1.05 -1.44
CA ASP A 69 -8.94 -0.12 -0.65
C ASP A 69 -7.48 -0.49 -0.83
N VAL A 70 -6.83 -0.85 0.28
CA VAL A 70 -5.43 -1.24 0.29
C VAL A 70 -5.29 -2.67 0.74
N TYR A 71 -4.53 -3.43 -0.03
CA TYR A 71 -4.16 -4.80 0.25
C TYR A 71 -2.65 -4.94 0.25
N TRP A 72 -2.17 -6.03 0.80
CA TRP A 72 -0.77 -6.41 0.80
C TRP A 72 -0.61 -7.79 0.21
N SER A 73 0.28 -7.91 -0.76
CA SER A 73 0.74 -9.17 -1.32
C SER A 73 2.11 -9.49 -0.76
N SER A 74 2.34 -10.73 -0.40
CA SER A 74 3.59 -11.19 0.22
C SER A 74 4.16 -12.40 -0.48
N SER A 75 5.48 -12.57 -0.33
CA SER A 75 6.22 -13.72 -0.83
C SER A 75 7.40 -14.06 0.10
N ASP A 76 7.63 -15.34 0.33
CA ASP A 76 8.81 -15.80 1.07
C ASP A 76 10.07 -15.88 0.19
N ASP A 77 9.89 -16.08 -1.12
CA ASP A 77 10.96 -16.39 -2.06
C ASP A 77 11.23 -15.28 -3.10
N GLY A 78 10.41 -14.19 -3.11
CA GLY A 78 10.51 -13.11 -4.09
C GLY A 78 10.08 -13.52 -5.51
N THR A 79 9.36 -14.64 -5.66
CA THR A 79 8.93 -15.15 -6.97
C THR A 79 7.44 -15.49 -7.00
N ASN A 80 6.94 -16.14 -5.95
CA ASN A 80 5.55 -16.55 -5.84
C ASN A 80 4.83 -15.63 -4.84
N TYR A 81 3.96 -14.78 -5.34
CA TYR A 81 3.23 -13.78 -4.55
C TYR A 81 1.78 -14.20 -4.30
N ASP A 82 1.26 -13.82 -3.14
CA ASP A 82 -0.17 -13.95 -2.85
C ASP A 82 -0.99 -13.20 -3.93
N GLY A 83 -2.18 -13.76 -4.26
CA GLY A 83 -3.09 -13.15 -5.22
C GLY A 83 -2.55 -13.05 -6.65
N GLU A 84 -1.61 -13.92 -7.05
CA GLU A 84 -1.04 -13.94 -8.41
C GLU A 84 -0.33 -12.62 -8.82
N CYS A 85 0.15 -11.84 -7.84
CA CYS A 85 0.99 -10.67 -8.13
C CYS A 85 2.33 -11.09 -8.74
N THR A 86 2.93 -10.22 -9.55
CA THR A 86 4.15 -10.54 -10.32
C THR A 86 5.43 -9.99 -9.70
N GLY A 87 5.34 -9.27 -8.58
CA GLY A 87 6.49 -8.55 -8.01
C GLY A 87 6.85 -7.26 -8.74
N SER A 88 6.06 -6.85 -9.74
CA SER A 88 6.30 -5.65 -10.54
C SER A 88 5.06 -4.78 -10.63
N ASP A 89 5.26 -3.46 -10.84
CA ASP A 89 4.18 -2.50 -11.04
C ASP A 89 3.29 -2.89 -12.23
N ALA A 90 2.06 -3.31 -11.94
CA ALA A 90 1.13 -3.84 -12.93
C ALA A 90 -0.32 -3.55 -12.61
N ALA A 91 -1.19 -3.51 -13.64
CA ALA A 91 -2.64 -3.47 -13.43
C ALA A 91 -3.10 -4.74 -12.69
N TYR A 92 -3.98 -4.57 -11.71
CA TYR A 92 -4.48 -5.63 -10.86
C TYR A 92 -6.00 -5.50 -10.67
N ASN A 93 -6.76 -6.15 -11.54
CA ASN A 93 -8.21 -5.96 -11.65
C ASN A 93 -9.03 -7.23 -11.33
N SER A 94 -8.39 -8.30 -10.84
CA SER A 94 -9.05 -9.55 -10.50
C SER A 94 -9.63 -9.48 -9.08
N GLU A 95 -10.95 -9.40 -8.96
CA GLU A 95 -11.63 -9.43 -7.66
C GLU A 95 -11.39 -10.76 -6.92
N ASP A 96 -11.27 -11.88 -7.64
CA ASP A 96 -11.04 -13.19 -7.03
C ASP A 96 -9.63 -13.31 -6.48
N ASP A 97 -8.64 -12.72 -7.15
CA ASP A 97 -7.26 -12.72 -6.67
C ASP A 97 -7.07 -11.75 -5.51
N MET A 98 -7.78 -10.60 -5.49
CA MET A 98 -7.78 -9.68 -4.34
C MET A 98 -8.25 -10.35 -3.04
N LYS A 99 -9.14 -11.34 -3.11
CA LYS A 99 -9.60 -12.11 -1.93
C LYS A 99 -8.51 -12.98 -1.30
N ARG A 100 -7.41 -13.22 -2.01
CA ARG A 100 -6.24 -13.97 -1.52
C ARG A 100 -5.18 -13.06 -0.92
N LEU A 101 -5.34 -11.73 -1.03
CA LEU A 101 -4.45 -10.74 -0.46
C LEU A 101 -4.80 -10.45 1.00
N GLN A 102 -3.80 -10.02 1.75
CA GLN A 102 -4.06 -9.48 3.08
C GLN A 102 -4.72 -8.10 2.95
N TYR A 103 -5.96 -7.97 3.40
CA TYR A 103 -6.60 -6.66 3.49
C TYR A 103 -5.95 -5.82 4.59
N VAL A 104 -5.50 -4.62 4.23
CA VAL A 104 -4.85 -3.67 5.15
C VAL A 104 -5.86 -2.66 5.68
N GLY A 105 -6.66 -2.06 4.79
CA GLY A 105 -7.68 -1.10 5.18
C GLY A 105 -8.31 -0.37 4.02
N SER A 106 -9.35 0.42 4.32
CA SER A 106 -10.03 1.31 3.36
C SER A 106 -9.92 2.75 3.80
N LEU A 107 -9.59 3.63 2.87
CA LEU A 107 -9.77 5.06 2.97
C LEU A 107 -11.17 5.41 2.45
N ALA A 108 -12.05 5.86 3.34
CA ALA A 108 -13.37 6.35 2.92
C ALA A 108 -13.20 7.66 2.12
N ALA A 109 -13.67 7.64 0.89
CA ALA A 109 -13.61 8.80 0.03
C ALA A 109 -14.49 9.93 0.54
N SER A 110 -13.94 11.12 0.68
CA SER A 110 -14.70 12.35 0.89
C SER A 110 -15.10 12.93 -0.48
N ASN A 111 -16.04 13.85 -0.48
CA ASN A 111 -16.43 14.58 -1.70
C ASN A 111 -15.49 15.78 -1.98
N ASP A 112 -14.28 15.72 -1.48
CA ASP A 112 -13.24 16.73 -1.67
C ASP A 112 -12.32 16.36 -2.84
N THR A 113 -11.80 17.36 -3.53
CA THR A 113 -10.80 17.21 -4.60
C THR A 113 -9.37 17.31 -4.08
N ASP A 114 -9.19 17.67 -2.81
CA ASP A 114 -7.86 17.71 -2.19
C ASP A 114 -7.32 16.29 -1.93
N PRO A 115 -6.00 16.13 -1.85
CA PRO A 115 -5.39 14.84 -1.53
C PRO A 115 -5.91 14.26 -0.21
N GLN A 116 -6.37 13.01 -0.28
CA GLN A 116 -6.93 12.27 0.84
C GLN A 116 -5.93 11.26 1.37
N ARG A 117 -5.92 11.03 2.70
CA ARG A 117 -4.95 10.13 3.32
C ARG A 117 -5.55 9.32 4.45
N ALA A 118 -5.03 8.12 4.62
CA ALA A 118 -5.24 7.28 5.79
C ALA A 118 -4.01 6.42 6.10
N SER A 119 -3.93 5.92 7.32
CA SER A 119 -2.84 5.02 7.70
C SER A 119 -3.32 3.90 8.61
N TRP A 120 -2.68 2.74 8.48
CA TRP A 120 -2.99 1.52 9.23
C TRP A 120 -1.72 0.86 9.72
N VAL A 121 -1.82 0.12 10.81
CA VAL A 121 -0.78 -0.82 11.23
C VAL A 121 -1.22 -2.22 10.81
N PHE A 122 -0.32 -2.95 10.18
CA PHE A 122 -0.59 -4.30 9.69
C PHE A 122 0.60 -5.23 9.94
N PHE A 123 0.38 -6.53 9.79
CA PHE A 123 1.45 -7.53 9.90
C PHE A 123 2.15 -7.70 8.56
N LEU A 124 3.49 -7.83 8.62
CA LEU A 124 4.32 -8.24 7.48
C LEU A 124 4.53 -9.75 7.58
N PRO A 125 3.82 -10.58 6.80
CA PRO A 125 3.86 -12.03 6.97
C PRO A 125 5.09 -12.69 6.37
N ALA A 126 5.80 -12.01 5.44
CA ALA A 126 6.94 -12.56 4.73
C ALA A 126 8.01 -11.49 4.44
N ARG A 127 9.17 -11.94 3.98
CA ARG A 127 10.34 -11.09 3.67
C ARG A 127 10.08 -10.11 2.53
N TYR A 128 9.43 -10.58 1.47
CA TYR A 128 9.11 -9.77 0.30
C TYR A 128 7.65 -9.35 0.35
N GLY A 129 7.35 -8.15 -0.13
CA GLY A 129 5.97 -7.70 -0.17
C GLY A 129 5.80 -6.46 -1.02
N LEU A 130 4.56 -6.25 -1.44
CA LEU A 130 4.15 -5.12 -2.26
C LEU A 130 2.73 -4.66 -1.92
N PRO A 131 2.44 -3.36 -2.04
CA PRO A 131 1.09 -2.84 -1.88
C PRO A 131 0.25 -3.08 -3.14
N VAL A 132 -1.03 -3.35 -2.93
CA VAL A 132 -2.05 -3.34 -3.98
C VAL A 132 -3.11 -2.33 -3.60
N VAL A 133 -3.39 -1.38 -4.49
CA VAL A 133 -4.41 -0.34 -4.28
C VAL A 133 -5.53 -0.53 -5.27
N SER A 134 -6.77 -0.57 -4.78
CA SER A 134 -8.00 -0.64 -5.57
C SER A 134 -8.78 0.67 -5.44
N ASN A 135 -9.06 1.30 -6.56
CA ASN A 135 -9.85 2.52 -6.61
C ASN A 135 -11.34 2.19 -6.80
N GLN A 136 -12.13 2.38 -5.77
CA GLN A 136 -13.59 2.21 -5.78
C GLN A 136 -14.30 3.53 -5.46
N SER A 137 -13.65 4.68 -5.74
CA SER A 137 -14.09 6.01 -5.29
C SER A 137 -15.18 6.65 -6.17
N GLY A 138 -15.46 6.08 -7.33
CA GLY A 138 -16.35 6.67 -8.34
C GLY A 138 -15.65 7.70 -9.25
N GLN A 139 -14.36 7.95 -9.07
CA GLN A 139 -13.56 8.88 -9.86
C GLN A 139 -12.18 8.31 -10.17
N ALA A 140 -11.59 8.74 -11.28
CA ALA A 140 -10.19 8.44 -11.56
C ALA A 140 -9.26 9.28 -10.65
N LEU A 141 -8.07 8.79 -10.39
CA LEU A 141 -7.00 9.57 -9.77
C LEU A 141 -6.40 10.58 -10.77
N THR A 142 -5.77 11.64 -10.27
CA THR A 142 -5.12 12.65 -11.11
C THR A 142 -3.98 12.04 -11.93
N ALA A 143 -3.62 12.72 -13.02
CA ALA A 143 -2.47 12.34 -13.86
C ALA A 143 -1.12 12.77 -13.25
N THR A 144 -1.12 13.57 -12.18
CA THR A 144 0.08 14.04 -11.48
C THR A 144 0.56 12.98 -10.49
N GLY A 145 1.72 12.38 -10.73
CA GLY A 145 2.23 11.27 -9.93
C GLY A 145 2.85 11.64 -8.57
N THR A 146 2.98 12.93 -8.25
CA THR A 146 3.62 13.41 -7.02
C THR A 146 2.72 13.33 -5.79
N ASP A 147 1.40 13.29 -5.98
CA ASP A 147 0.42 13.39 -4.90
C ASP A 147 -0.25 12.05 -4.58
N GLN A 148 0.23 10.97 -5.22
CA GLN A 148 -0.25 9.61 -5.01
C GLN A 148 0.92 8.75 -4.52
N VAL A 149 0.86 8.38 -3.26
CA VAL A 149 1.97 7.73 -2.58
C VAL A 149 1.45 6.66 -1.63
N VAL A 150 2.11 5.51 -1.63
CA VAL A 150 2.03 4.54 -0.53
C VAL A 150 3.37 4.57 0.20
N THR A 151 3.34 4.72 1.51
CA THR A 151 4.53 4.57 2.34
C THR A 151 4.36 3.43 3.32
N VAL A 152 5.42 2.65 3.53
CA VAL A 152 5.47 1.61 4.55
C VAL A 152 6.64 1.88 5.48
N THR A 153 6.34 2.06 6.77
CA THR A 153 7.33 2.25 7.82
C THR A 153 7.37 1.00 8.69
N PRO A 154 8.42 0.19 8.61
CA PRO A 154 8.59 -1.00 9.44
C PRO A 154 8.70 -0.63 10.92
N LEU A 155 8.11 -1.46 11.78
CA LEU A 155 8.04 -1.25 13.22
C LEU A 155 8.74 -2.41 13.94
N VAL A 156 9.80 -2.12 14.69
CA VAL A 156 10.60 -3.12 15.39
C VAL A 156 10.47 -2.93 16.90
N ASP A 157 10.27 -4.03 17.61
CA ASP A 157 10.29 -4.04 19.07
C ASP A 157 11.75 -4.03 19.55
N GLN A 158 12.12 -3.05 20.38
CA GLN A 158 13.43 -2.98 21.03
C GLN A 158 13.26 -3.17 22.54
N ILE A 159 14.04 -4.09 23.10
CA ILE A 159 14.18 -4.27 24.55
C ILE A 159 15.31 -3.38 25.06
N GLN A 160 15.05 -2.56 26.07
CA GLN A 160 16.04 -1.75 26.77
C GLN A 160 16.38 -2.36 28.13
#